data_d8a2ade642439c09422f87131e98cbe1
#
_entry.id   d8a2ade642439c09422f87131e98cbe1
#
_cell.length_a   1.000
_cell.length_b   1.000
_cell.length_c   1.000
_cell.angle_alpha   90.00
_cell.angle_beta   90.00
_cell.angle_gamma   90.00
#
_symmetry.space_group_name_H-M   'P 1'
#
loop_
_entity.id
_entity.type
_entity.pdbx_description
1 polymer ?
#
loop_
_entity_poly.entity_id
_entity_poly.type
_entity_poly.pdbx_seq_one_letter_code
_entity_poly.pdbx_strand_id
1 'polypeptide(L)'
;MSRYTVFMCVLGALGASVCDASALTLDEAYASVSLSPPTTRMVIVCHDFGCAQRTPVGLGAGDHATLSSLLAPGRASAEAERKAVAAAAAWFDRRVGPEAGTTRRVARATGLGGQSTVGQMDCIDTSRNSTSLLLILEQLHLLRHHKVEGPEARGFVLDGRGPHATAVLTDIHTGKQWAVDSWTHKYGERPDVIPLDVWKQQS
;
A
#
# COMPACT_ATOMS: atom_id res chain seq x y z
N MET A 1 -3.05 -11.24 -29.25
CA MET A 1 -3.01 -9.97 -30.01
C MET A 1 -2.65 -8.90 -28.99
N SER A 2 -1.37 -8.52 -28.96
CA SER A 2 -0.82 -7.59 -27.97
C SER A 2 -1.22 -6.16 -28.37
N ARG A 3 -1.93 -5.46 -27.50
CA ARG A 3 -2.19 -4.03 -27.64
C ARG A 3 -1.14 -3.27 -26.86
N TYR A 4 -0.12 -2.80 -27.55
CA TYR A 4 0.80 -1.79 -27.00
C TYR A 4 0.04 -0.47 -26.91
N THR A 5 -0.17 0.02 -25.69
CA THR A 5 -0.65 1.39 -25.48
C THR A 5 0.49 2.34 -25.78
N VAL A 6 0.40 3.03 -26.92
CA VAL A 6 1.36 4.03 -27.34
C VAL A 6 1.15 5.28 -26.49
N PHE A 7 2.18 5.66 -25.74
CA PHE A 7 2.26 6.97 -25.09
C PHE A 7 2.31 8.06 -26.20
N MET A 8 1.21 8.78 -26.37
CA MET A 8 1.17 9.94 -27.24
C MET A 8 1.63 11.17 -26.45
N CYS A 9 2.91 11.55 -26.60
CA CYS A 9 3.37 12.88 -26.20
C CYS A 9 2.86 13.89 -27.23
N VAL A 10 1.90 14.74 -26.85
CA VAL A 10 1.48 15.89 -27.65
C VAL A 10 2.46 17.03 -27.39
N LEU A 11 3.27 17.37 -28.35
CA LEU A 11 4.11 18.58 -28.37
C LEU A 11 3.21 19.79 -28.57
N GLY A 12 2.86 20.47 -27.46
CA GLY A 12 2.26 21.79 -27.50
C GLY A 12 3.35 22.84 -27.33
N ALA A 13 3.32 23.87 -28.19
CA ALA A 13 4.26 24.99 -28.17
C ALA A 13 4.26 25.68 -26.79
N LEU A 14 5.47 25.82 -26.19
CA LEU A 14 5.76 26.61 -24.98
C LEU A 14 4.96 26.19 -23.71
N GLY A 15 5.12 24.96 -23.28
CA GLY A 15 4.67 24.51 -21.96
C GLY A 15 5.54 23.33 -21.53
N ALA A 16 6.11 23.40 -20.34
CA ALA A 16 6.79 22.26 -19.74
C ALA A 16 5.80 21.08 -19.72
N SER A 17 6.11 19.99 -20.43
CA SER A 17 5.38 18.73 -20.31
C SER A 17 5.57 18.21 -18.91
N VAL A 18 4.58 18.44 -18.04
CA VAL A 18 4.48 17.74 -16.77
C VAL A 18 4.10 16.31 -17.12
N CYS A 19 5.06 15.39 -17.08
CA CYS A 19 4.74 13.97 -17.00
C CYS A 19 4.03 13.76 -15.64
N ASP A 20 2.71 13.83 -15.65
CA ASP A 20 1.91 13.41 -14.52
C ASP A 20 2.21 11.91 -14.33
N ALA A 21 2.85 11.57 -13.23
CA ALA A 21 2.99 10.18 -12.82
C ALA A 21 1.58 9.73 -12.40
N SER A 22 0.82 9.25 -13.38
CA SER A 22 -0.53 8.76 -13.14
C SER A 22 -0.50 7.67 -12.07
N ALA A 23 -1.39 7.78 -11.10
CA ALA A 23 -1.63 6.73 -10.13
C ALA A 23 -1.89 5.41 -10.85
N LEU A 24 -1.25 4.33 -10.39
CA LEU A 24 -1.54 2.99 -10.90
C LEU A 24 -2.97 2.60 -10.51
N THR A 25 -3.73 2.07 -11.43
CA THR A 25 -4.96 1.37 -11.08
C THR A 25 -4.63 0.14 -10.24
N LEU A 26 -5.61 -0.41 -9.53
CA LEU A 26 -5.42 -1.64 -8.76
C LEU A 26 -4.92 -2.79 -9.64
N ASP A 27 -5.52 -2.97 -10.83
CA ASP A 27 -5.13 -4.04 -11.75
C ASP A 27 -3.69 -3.87 -12.25
N GLU A 28 -3.29 -2.66 -12.63
CA GLU A 28 -1.91 -2.35 -13.03
C GLU A 28 -0.93 -2.56 -11.88
N ALA A 29 -1.31 -2.17 -10.66
CA ALA A 29 -0.50 -2.36 -9.48
C ALA A 29 -0.19 -3.83 -9.20
N TYR A 30 -1.19 -4.71 -9.28
CA TYR A 30 -0.98 -6.14 -9.11
C TYR A 30 -0.27 -6.77 -10.31
N ALA A 31 -0.63 -6.39 -11.53
CA ALA A 31 0.03 -6.87 -12.74
C ALA A 31 1.52 -6.50 -12.78
N SER A 32 1.91 -5.31 -12.29
CA SER A 32 3.30 -4.85 -12.27
C SER A 32 4.24 -5.74 -11.46
N VAL A 33 3.71 -6.49 -10.51
CA VAL A 33 4.43 -7.46 -9.68
C VAL A 33 3.96 -8.90 -9.92
N SER A 34 3.24 -9.14 -11.02
CA SER A 34 2.72 -10.46 -11.42
C SER A 34 1.93 -11.16 -10.31
N LEU A 35 1.05 -10.43 -9.63
CA LEU A 35 0.17 -10.93 -8.59
C LEU A 35 -1.30 -10.83 -9.02
N SER A 36 -2.12 -11.66 -8.39
CA SER A 36 -3.58 -11.48 -8.36
C SER A 36 -3.98 -10.71 -7.09
N PRO A 37 -5.06 -9.89 -7.16
CA PRO A 37 -5.62 -9.28 -5.96
C PRO A 37 -5.95 -10.32 -4.87
N PRO A 38 -5.93 -9.93 -3.60
CA PRO A 38 -6.23 -10.83 -2.49
C PRO A 38 -7.70 -11.24 -2.50
N THR A 39 -7.98 -12.34 -1.81
CA THR A 39 -9.34 -12.73 -1.42
C THR A 39 -9.48 -12.60 0.10
N THR A 40 -10.71 -12.71 0.60
CA THR A 40 -10.91 -12.75 2.06
C THR A 40 -10.25 -13.96 2.72
N ARG A 41 -9.91 -15.00 1.96
CA ARG A 41 -9.32 -16.25 2.47
C ARG A 41 -7.81 -16.34 2.32
N MET A 42 -7.21 -15.56 1.44
CA MET A 42 -5.78 -15.67 1.12
C MET A 42 -5.23 -14.34 0.64
N VAL A 43 -4.04 -14.03 1.10
CA VAL A 43 -3.23 -12.92 0.63
C VAL A 43 -1.84 -13.43 0.25
N ILE A 44 -1.25 -12.82 -0.77
CA ILE A 44 0.16 -13.02 -1.10
C ILE A 44 0.94 -11.84 -0.51
N VAL A 45 1.85 -12.14 0.39
CA VAL A 45 2.71 -11.14 1.05
C VAL A 45 3.97 -10.96 0.21
N CYS A 46 4.19 -9.73 -0.26
CA CYS A 46 5.41 -9.30 -0.94
C CYS A 46 6.52 -9.02 0.06
N HIS A 47 7.74 -9.48 -0.23
CA HIS A 47 8.95 -9.17 0.55
C HIS A 47 10.22 -9.33 -0.28
N ASP A 48 11.37 -9.03 0.32
CA ASP A 48 12.71 -9.11 -0.27
C ASP A 48 12.93 -8.13 -1.44
N PHE A 49 12.25 -6.98 -1.37
CA PHE A 49 12.29 -5.83 -2.27
C PHE A 49 11.68 -6.05 -3.66
N GLY A 50 10.84 -5.13 -4.06
CA GLY A 50 10.15 -5.17 -5.34
C GLY A 50 9.25 -6.38 -5.53
N CYS A 51 8.76 -6.98 -4.44
CA CYS A 51 7.99 -8.23 -4.47
C CYS A 51 8.77 -9.42 -5.07
N ALA A 52 10.10 -9.48 -4.84
CA ALA A 52 10.95 -10.55 -5.35
C ALA A 52 10.58 -11.91 -4.74
N GLN A 53 10.16 -11.91 -3.49
CA GLN A 53 9.59 -13.08 -2.81
C GLN A 53 8.11 -12.86 -2.50
N ARG A 54 7.35 -13.95 -2.52
CA ARG A 54 5.90 -13.96 -2.43
C ARG A 54 5.47 -15.13 -1.57
N THR A 55 4.93 -14.83 -0.40
CA THR A 55 4.47 -15.86 0.53
C THR A 55 2.95 -15.85 0.60
N PRO A 56 2.26 -16.94 0.17
CA PRO A 56 0.82 -17.05 0.34
C PRO A 56 0.50 -17.30 1.82
N VAL A 57 -0.39 -16.49 2.39
CA VAL A 57 -0.86 -16.60 3.76
C VAL A 57 -2.37 -16.77 3.78
N GLY A 58 -2.83 -17.82 4.44
CA GLY A 58 -4.25 -18.09 4.64
C GLY A 58 -4.85 -17.21 5.73
N LEU A 59 -6.07 -16.72 5.49
CA LEU A 59 -6.85 -15.96 6.46
C LEU A 59 -8.13 -16.75 6.82
N GLY A 60 -8.34 -16.95 8.11
CA GLY A 60 -9.46 -17.71 8.63
C GLY A 60 -10.52 -16.87 9.33
N ALA A 61 -11.54 -17.52 9.89
CA ALA A 61 -12.64 -16.86 10.59
C ALA A 61 -12.14 -16.03 11.80
N GLY A 62 -11.10 -16.50 12.51
CA GLY A 62 -10.48 -15.77 13.61
C GLY A 62 -9.84 -14.44 13.16
N ASP A 63 -9.19 -14.46 11.99
CA ASP A 63 -8.59 -13.25 11.39
C ASP A 63 -9.69 -12.25 11.02
N HIS A 64 -10.80 -12.72 10.41
CA HIS A 64 -11.93 -11.86 10.07
C HIS A 64 -12.61 -11.27 11.32
N ALA A 65 -12.79 -12.06 12.37
CA ALA A 65 -13.34 -11.57 13.64
C ALA A 65 -12.44 -10.48 14.25
N THR A 66 -11.12 -10.68 14.22
CA THR A 66 -10.15 -9.69 14.72
C THR A 66 -10.20 -8.40 13.89
N LEU A 67 -10.19 -8.49 12.55
CA LEU A 67 -10.33 -7.32 11.68
C LEU A 67 -11.64 -6.59 11.93
N SER A 68 -12.76 -7.32 12.06
CA SER A 68 -14.07 -6.73 12.38
C SER A 68 -14.05 -5.98 13.71
N SER A 69 -13.42 -6.53 14.74
CA SER A 69 -13.26 -5.90 16.05
C SER A 69 -12.42 -4.63 15.97
N LEU A 70 -11.28 -4.68 15.24
CA LEU A 70 -10.39 -3.54 15.05
C LEU A 70 -11.06 -2.39 14.29
N LEU A 71 -11.90 -2.71 13.30
CA LEU A 71 -12.61 -1.72 12.48
C LEU A 71 -13.90 -1.20 13.14
N ALA A 72 -14.43 -1.86 14.17
CA ALA A 72 -15.68 -1.47 14.81
C ALA A 72 -15.73 0.00 15.27
N PRO A 73 -14.68 0.57 15.91
CA PRO A 73 -14.66 1.99 16.27
C PRO A 73 -14.69 2.93 15.05
N GLY A 74 -14.19 2.46 13.90
CA GLY A 74 -14.14 3.22 12.64
C GLY A 74 -15.50 3.60 12.08
N ARG A 75 -16.57 2.91 12.48
CA ARG A 75 -17.94 3.20 12.04
C ARG A 75 -18.44 4.60 12.42
N ALA A 76 -17.83 5.23 13.43
CA ALA A 76 -18.26 6.51 13.96
C ALA A 76 -17.96 7.70 13.02
N SER A 77 -16.85 7.67 12.28
CA SER A 77 -16.45 8.74 11.36
C SER A 77 -15.30 8.31 10.46
N ALA A 78 -15.08 9.04 9.38
CA ALA A 78 -13.94 8.84 8.49
C ALA A 78 -12.59 8.95 9.24
N GLU A 79 -12.44 9.86 10.18
CA GLU A 79 -11.24 9.96 11.02
C GLU A 79 -11.05 8.72 11.91
N ALA A 80 -12.12 8.26 12.55
CA ALA A 80 -12.08 7.07 13.38
C ALA A 80 -11.73 5.82 12.55
N GLU A 81 -12.26 5.73 11.32
CA GLU A 81 -11.95 4.63 10.40
C GLU A 81 -10.48 4.63 9.99
N ARG A 82 -9.87 5.78 9.70
CA ARG A 82 -8.42 5.87 9.42
C ARG A 82 -7.57 5.39 10.60
N LYS A 83 -7.94 5.76 11.83
CA LYS A 83 -7.26 5.26 13.05
C LYS A 83 -7.41 3.74 13.20
N ALA A 84 -8.59 3.21 12.89
CA ALA A 84 -8.88 1.78 12.92
C ALA A 84 -8.09 1.03 11.83
N VAL A 85 -7.99 1.58 10.63
CA VAL A 85 -7.16 1.06 9.53
C VAL A 85 -5.70 0.99 9.94
N ALA A 86 -5.15 2.03 10.57
CA ALA A 86 -3.76 1.99 11.07
C ALA A 86 -3.55 0.87 12.10
N ALA A 87 -4.53 0.64 12.97
CA ALA A 87 -4.46 -0.48 13.93
C ALA A 87 -4.56 -1.85 13.23
N ALA A 88 -5.42 -1.97 12.22
CA ALA A 88 -5.56 -3.19 11.43
C ALA A 88 -4.29 -3.49 10.63
N ALA A 89 -3.63 -2.48 10.06
CA ALA A 89 -2.37 -2.64 9.34
C ALA A 89 -1.24 -3.14 10.27
N ALA A 90 -1.11 -2.58 11.45
CA ALA A 90 -0.16 -3.07 12.44
C ALA A 90 -0.44 -4.51 12.90
N TRP A 91 -1.71 -4.86 13.05
CA TRP A 91 -2.11 -6.23 13.35
C TRP A 91 -1.80 -7.18 12.18
N PHE A 92 -2.13 -6.77 10.96
CA PHE A 92 -1.91 -7.56 9.76
C PHE A 92 -0.43 -7.90 9.57
N ASP A 93 0.45 -6.91 9.74
CA ASP A 93 1.89 -7.11 9.67
C ASP A 93 2.36 -8.17 10.69
N ARG A 94 1.89 -8.10 11.95
CA ARG A 94 2.19 -9.12 12.97
C ARG A 94 1.58 -10.49 12.66
N ARG A 95 0.43 -10.52 12.00
CA ARG A 95 -0.27 -11.76 11.65
C ARG A 95 0.44 -12.52 10.52
N VAL A 96 0.90 -11.79 9.50
CA VAL A 96 1.51 -12.43 8.32
C VAL A 96 3.03 -12.58 8.42
N GLY A 97 3.69 -11.74 9.20
CA GLY A 97 5.14 -11.66 9.28
C GLY A 97 5.85 -12.96 9.68
N PRO A 98 5.33 -13.77 10.63
CA PRO A 98 5.93 -15.06 10.97
C PRO A 98 5.97 -16.03 9.79
N GLU A 99 4.91 -16.08 8.98
CA GLU A 99 4.83 -16.96 7.80
C GLU A 99 5.70 -16.44 6.64
N ALA A 100 5.74 -15.12 6.47
CA ALA A 100 6.54 -14.46 5.42
C ALA A 100 8.01 -14.25 5.80
N GLY A 101 8.40 -14.54 7.04
CA GLY A 101 9.78 -14.35 7.51
C GLY A 101 10.18 -12.88 7.73
N THR A 102 9.20 -11.95 7.84
CA THR A 102 9.45 -10.49 7.85
C THR A 102 9.43 -9.87 9.25
N THR A 103 9.46 -10.68 10.31
CA THR A 103 9.37 -10.20 11.70
C THR A 103 10.53 -9.29 12.14
N ARG A 104 11.64 -9.25 11.38
CA ARG A 104 12.81 -8.41 11.66
C ARG A 104 12.95 -7.25 10.66
N ARG A 105 11.91 -6.95 9.88
CA ARG A 105 12.00 -5.85 8.94
C ARG A 105 12.25 -4.54 9.67
N VAL A 106 13.10 -3.71 9.08
CA VAL A 106 13.41 -2.37 9.60
C VAL A 106 12.62 -1.32 8.82
N ALA A 107 12.42 -0.16 9.45
CA ALA A 107 11.84 0.99 8.78
C ALA A 107 12.76 1.50 7.65
N ARG A 108 12.18 1.95 6.55
CA ARG A 108 12.89 2.59 5.42
C ARG A 108 14.00 1.72 4.81
N ALA A 109 13.79 0.40 4.75
CA ALA A 109 14.75 -0.50 4.12
C ALA A 109 14.84 -0.21 2.61
N THR A 110 16.07 -0.03 2.09
CA THR A 110 16.31 0.37 0.70
C THR A 110 17.25 -0.57 -0.06
N GLY A 111 17.85 -1.55 0.61
CA GLY A 111 18.89 -2.41 0.02
C GLY A 111 20.21 -1.69 -0.28
N LEU A 112 20.32 -0.40 0.02
CA LEU A 112 21.55 0.34 -0.16
C LEU A 112 22.57 -0.02 0.94
N GLY A 113 23.85 0.09 0.62
CA GLY A 113 24.91 -0.17 1.61
C GLY A 113 25.13 -1.64 1.96
N GLY A 114 24.69 -2.58 1.12
CA GLY A 114 24.91 -4.03 1.34
C GLY A 114 23.99 -4.64 2.41
N GLN A 115 22.89 -3.99 2.74
CA GLN A 115 21.87 -4.56 3.63
C GLN A 115 21.30 -5.85 3.01
N SER A 116 21.10 -6.87 3.85
CA SER A 116 20.37 -8.07 3.42
C SER A 116 18.96 -7.70 3.04
N THR A 117 18.47 -8.23 1.92
CA THR A 117 17.08 -8.09 1.50
C THR A 117 16.17 -9.12 2.17
N VAL A 118 16.74 -10.23 2.65
CA VAL A 118 15.99 -11.37 3.20
C VAL A 118 15.14 -10.95 4.38
N GLY A 119 13.82 -11.13 4.27
CA GLY A 119 12.83 -10.76 5.28
C GLY A 119 12.66 -9.24 5.45
N GLN A 120 13.22 -8.43 4.54
CA GLN A 120 13.02 -6.99 4.51
C GLN A 120 11.92 -6.61 3.51
N MET A 121 11.41 -5.40 3.63
CA MET A 121 10.40 -4.85 2.72
C MET A 121 10.79 -3.44 2.30
N ASP A 122 10.81 -3.19 0.99
CA ASP A 122 10.87 -1.82 0.46
C ASP A 122 9.48 -1.16 0.39
N CYS A 123 9.41 0.02 -0.21
CA CYS A 123 8.14 0.73 -0.37
C CYS A 123 7.19 0.02 -1.36
N ILE A 124 7.70 -0.76 -2.31
CA ILE A 124 6.87 -1.55 -3.23
C ILE A 124 6.19 -2.68 -2.45
N ASP A 125 6.95 -3.44 -1.66
CA ASP A 125 6.43 -4.53 -0.83
C ASP A 125 5.35 -4.01 0.13
N THR A 126 5.68 -2.97 0.90
CA THR A 126 4.78 -2.43 1.92
C THR A 126 3.53 -1.80 1.33
N SER A 127 3.63 -1.09 0.20
CA SER A 127 2.45 -0.52 -0.45
C SER A 127 1.53 -1.61 -1.01
N ARG A 128 2.08 -2.69 -1.59
CA ARG A 128 1.27 -3.82 -2.08
C ARG A 128 0.59 -4.58 -0.95
N ASN A 129 1.32 -4.85 0.14
CA ASN A 129 0.78 -5.54 1.30
C ASN A 129 -0.31 -4.72 2.00
N SER A 130 -0.09 -3.41 2.15
CA SER A 130 -1.10 -2.50 2.70
C SER A 130 -2.34 -2.41 1.79
N THR A 131 -2.16 -2.29 0.47
CA THR A 131 -3.28 -2.30 -0.50
C THR A 131 -4.05 -3.62 -0.41
N SER A 132 -3.35 -4.75 -0.29
CA SER A 132 -3.99 -6.06 -0.13
C SER A 132 -4.85 -6.14 1.14
N LEU A 133 -4.35 -5.64 2.27
CA LEU A 133 -5.16 -5.55 3.48
C LEU A 133 -6.39 -4.68 3.27
N LEU A 134 -6.23 -3.49 2.68
CA LEU A 134 -7.35 -2.57 2.44
C LEU A 134 -8.44 -3.21 1.58
N LEU A 135 -8.06 -3.94 0.52
CA LEU A 135 -8.99 -4.69 -0.32
C LEU A 135 -9.71 -5.81 0.45
N ILE A 136 -9.02 -6.50 1.36
CA ILE A 136 -9.66 -7.49 2.25
C ILE A 136 -10.69 -6.81 3.16
N LEU A 137 -10.36 -5.65 3.74
CA LEU A 137 -11.29 -4.89 4.56
C LEU A 137 -12.53 -4.45 3.77
N GLU A 138 -12.34 -4.03 2.52
CA GLU A 138 -13.43 -3.65 1.62
C GLU A 138 -14.31 -4.84 1.25
N GLN A 139 -13.71 -5.98 0.86
CA GLN A 139 -14.43 -7.24 0.56
C GLN A 139 -15.21 -7.79 1.77
N LEU A 140 -14.71 -7.58 2.99
CA LEU A 140 -15.40 -7.91 4.23
C LEU A 140 -16.43 -6.85 4.65
N HIS A 141 -16.65 -5.80 3.83
CA HIS A 141 -17.54 -4.68 4.11
C HIS A 141 -17.25 -3.97 5.45
N LEU A 142 -15.98 -3.88 5.83
CA LEU A 142 -15.54 -3.24 7.07
C LEU A 142 -15.23 -1.76 6.90
N LEU A 143 -14.98 -1.28 5.67
CA LEU A 143 -14.84 0.15 5.35
C LEU A 143 -16.22 0.76 5.14
N ARG A 144 -16.49 1.89 5.79
CA ARG A 144 -17.77 2.62 5.74
C ARG A 144 -17.64 4.02 5.15
N HIS A 145 -16.48 4.62 5.33
CA HIS A 145 -16.19 6.00 4.97
C HIS A 145 -15.16 6.12 3.86
N HIS A 146 -14.46 5.02 3.54
CA HIS A 146 -13.41 5.03 2.51
C HIS A 146 -13.60 3.89 1.51
N LYS A 147 -13.09 4.11 0.30
CA LYS A 147 -12.86 3.10 -0.72
C LYS A 147 -11.36 2.97 -1.01
N VAL A 148 -10.96 1.81 -1.54
CA VAL A 148 -9.55 1.52 -1.86
C VAL A 148 -9.24 1.99 -3.26
N GLU A 149 -8.08 2.64 -3.42
CA GLU A 149 -7.55 3.04 -4.72
C GLU A 149 -6.24 2.31 -5.01
N GLY A 150 -5.76 2.43 -6.25
CA GLY A 150 -4.42 1.98 -6.60
C GLY A 150 -3.35 2.72 -5.79
N PRO A 151 -2.19 2.09 -5.55
CA PRO A 151 -1.11 2.75 -4.83
C PRO A 151 -0.56 3.93 -5.61
N GLU A 152 -0.16 4.96 -4.87
CA GLU A 152 0.45 6.17 -5.40
C GLU A 152 1.96 6.18 -5.15
N ALA A 153 2.68 6.86 -6.03
CA ALA A 153 4.11 7.06 -5.91
C ALA A 153 4.47 8.56 -5.87
N ARG A 154 5.59 8.87 -5.25
CA ARG A 154 6.19 10.20 -5.23
C ARG A 154 7.69 10.12 -5.36
N GLY A 155 8.31 11.26 -5.65
CA GLY A 155 9.77 11.39 -5.76
C GLY A 155 10.33 10.81 -7.04
N PHE A 156 11.36 11.46 -7.55
CA PHE A 156 12.19 11.01 -8.65
C PHE A 156 13.65 11.16 -8.26
N VAL A 157 14.52 10.36 -8.85
CA VAL A 157 15.98 10.47 -8.61
C VAL A 157 16.49 11.88 -8.93
N LEU A 158 15.84 12.57 -9.87
CA LEU A 158 16.26 13.92 -10.32
C LEU A 158 15.82 15.06 -9.39
N ASP A 159 14.83 14.87 -8.52
CA ASP A 159 14.38 15.90 -7.57
C ASP A 159 15.02 15.75 -6.18
N GLY A 160 15.98 14.84 -6.05
CA GLY A 160 16.68 14.57 -4.79
C GLY A 160 15.84 13.80 -3.76
N ARG A 161 14.58 13.46 -4.12
CA ARG A 161 13.70 12.62 -3.32
C ARG A 161 13.72 11.22 -3.90
N GLY A 162 14.10 10.23 -3.11
CA GLY A 162 14.02 8.84 -3.54
C GLY A 162 12.58 8.45 -3.91
N PRO A 163 12.37 7.62 -4.96
CA PRO A 163 11.04 7.12 -5.29
C PRO A 163 10.45 6.38 -4.08
N HIS A 164 9.18 6.68 -3.78
CA HIS A 164 8.47 6.07 -2.66
C HIS A 164 7.01 5.80 -3.04
N ALA A 165 6.47 4.66 -2.61
CA ALA A 165 5.12 4.22 -2.90
C ALA A 165 4.32 4.00 -1.60
N THR A 166 3.01 4.24 -1.66
CA THR A 166 2.08 4.05 -0.55
C THR A 166 0.74 3.49 -1.03
N ALA A 167 0.01 2.79 -0.14
CA ALA A 167 -1.38 2.45 -0.37
C ALA A 167 -2.28 3.69 -0.18
N VAL A 168 -3.44 3.71 -0.84
CA VAL A 168 -4.34 4.88 -0.86
C VAL A 168 -5.77 4.50 -0.52
N LEU A 169 -6.38 5.33 0.32
CA LEU A 169 -7.80 5.37 0.61
C LEU A 169 -8.41 6.68 0.12
N THR A 170 -9.61 6.62 -0.44
CA THR A 170 -10.41 7.80 -0.79
C THR A 170 -11.63 7.89 0.12
N ASP A 171 -11.78 9.00 0.84
CA ASP A 171 -13.00 9.32 1.58
C ASP A 171 -14.17 9.46 0.61
N ILE A 172 -15.20 8.63 0.76
CA ILE A 172 -16.32 8.54 -0.19
C ILE A 172 -17.25 9.78 -0.17
N HIS A 173 -17.20 10.58 0.89
CA HIS A 173 -18.05 11.76 1.04
C HIS A 173 -17.36 13.03 0.53
N THR A 174 -16.05 13.13 0.72
CA THR A 174 -15.28 14.33 0.40
C THR A 174 -14.42 14.18 -0.85
N GLY A 175 -14.16 12.95 -1.31
CA GLY A 175 -13.21 12.64 -2.37
C GLY A 175 -11.75 12.82 -1.94
N LYS A 176 -11.48 13.20 -0.68
CA LYS A 176 -10.11 13.40 -0.20
C LYS A 176 -9.36 12.07 -0.11
N GLN A 177 -8.14 12.06 -0.63
CA GLN A 177 -7.28 10.89 -0.62
C GLN A 177 -6.31 10.89 0.57
N TRP A 178 -6.00 9.70 1.06
CA TRP A 178 -5.17 9.44 2.23
C TRP A 178 -4.14 8.36 1.93
N ALA A 179 -2.87 8.65 2.18
CA ALA A 179 -1.80 7.67 2.15
C ALA A 179 -1.84 6.79 3.39
N VAL A 180 -1.61 5.48 3.22
CA VAL A 180 -1.42 4.51 4.31
C VAL A 180 -0.01 3.95 4.17
N ASP A 181 0.96 4.61 4.83
CA ASP A 181 2.38 4.40 4.62
C ASP A 181 3.01 3.57 5.75
N SER A 182 3.24 2.30 5.47
CA SER A 182 3.85 1.34 6.42
C SER A 182 5.37 1.25 6.28
N TRP A 183 5.99 1.76 5.21
CA TRP A 183 7.43 1.63 4.97
C TRP A 183 8.28 2.43 5.96
N THR A 184 7.76 3.55 6.43
CA THR A 184 8.42 4.44 7.38
C THR A 184 8.47 3.88 8.81
N HIS A 185 7.81 2.74 9.06
CA HIS A 185 7.61 2.13 10.38
C HIS A 185 8.25 0.74 10.46
N LYS A 186 8.61 0.34 11.67
CA LYS A 186 9.12 -1.00 11.96
C LYS A 186 8.02 -2.04 11.94
N TYR A 187 8.41 -3.31 11.96
CA TYR A 187 7.50 -4.45 12.06
C TYR A 187 6.48 -4.26 13.18
N GLY A 188 5.20 -4.41 12.83
CA GLY A 188 4.08 -4.37 13.76
C GLY A 188 3.73 -2.98 14.32
N GLU A 189 4.39 -1.91 13.89
CA GLU A 189 4.02 -0.54 14.22
C GLU A 189 2.85 -0.06 13.36
N ARG A 190 2.10 0.92 13.86
CA ARG A 190 1.00 1.53 13.10
C ARG A 190 1.57 2.41 11.99
N PRO A 191 1.06 2.29 10.75
CA PRO A 191 1.46 3.19 9.66
C PRO A 191 0.97 4.61 9.88
N ASP A 192 1.58 5.54 9.18
CA ASP A 192 1.02 6.87 9.00
C ASP A 192 -0.21 6.79 8.07
N VAL A 193 -1.31 7.45 8.50
CA VAL A 193 -2.49 7.67 7.65
C VAL A 193 -2.73 9.17 7.55
N ILE A 194 -2.16 9.77 6.51
CA ILE A 194 -2.12 11.23 6.32
C ILE A 194 -2.70 11.63 4.96
N PRO A 195 -3.12 12.90 4.77
CA PRO A 195 -3.58 13.38 3.48
C PRO A 195 -2.54 13.11 2.39
N LEU A 196 -2.99 12.60 1.24
CA LEU A 196 -2.10 12.20 0.15
C LEU A 196 -1.31 13.38 -0.43
N ASP A 197 -1.92 14.57 -0.49
CA ASP A 197 -1.27 15.82 -0.91
C ASP A 197 -0.13 16.22 0.04
N VAL A 198 -0.33 16.05 1.34
CA VAL A 198 0.72 16.25 2.37
C VAL A 198 1.82 15.19 2.23
N TRP A 199 1.42 13.92 2.06
CA TRP A 199 2.38 12.83 1.86
C TRP A 199 3.26 13.05 0.61
N LYS A 200 2.68 13.52 -0.50
CA LYS A 200 3.41 13.83 -1.75
C LYS A 200 4.46 14.94 -1.58
N GLN A 201 4.34 15.79 -0.57
CA GLN A 201 5.28 16.88 -0.28
C GLN A 201 6.42 16.48 0.66
N GLN A 202 6.32 15.34 1.34
CA GLN A 202 7.39 14.86 2.24
C GLN A 202 8.61 14.43 1.42
N SER A 203 9.80 14.67 1.96
CA SER A 203 11.10 14.24 1.43
C SER A 203 11.52 12.88 1.96
#